data_de72e33a236cc2d937243e57ff386858
#
_entry.id   de72e33a236cc2d937243e57ff386858
#
_cell.length_a   1.000
_cell.length_b   1.000
_cell.length_c   1.000
_cell.angle_alpha   90.00
_cell.angle_beta   90.00
_cell.angle_gamma   90.00
#
_symmetry.space_group_name_H-M   'P 1'
#
loop_
_entity.id
_entity.type
_entity.pdbx_description
1 polymer ?
#
loop_
_entity_poly.entity_id
_entity_poly.type
_entity_poly.pdbx_seq_one_letter_code
_entity_poly.pdbx_strand_id
1 'polypeptide(L)'
;MIRNIDELSYMMLKKSLDATSARDRVIAHNIANVNTKGYKAFRVVFEEKLNGVLKGERLALKVTNEKHLNDGSGIENLSYDLKKDNSSSMRLDGNNVDIDNEMANLAANAILYNALVSQANSKIAMRRFIISEGRR
;
A
#
# COMPACT_ATOMS: atom_id res chain seq x y z
N MET A 1 4.33 2.52 -26.20
CA MET A 1 2.96 2.01 -26.02
C MET A 1 2.23 2.97 -25.11
N ILE A 2 1.27 3.75 -25.61
CA ILE A 2 0.49 4.69 -24.80
C ILE A 2 -0.47 3.82 -23.95
N ARG A 3 -0.11 3.56 -22.71
CA ARG A 3 -1.03 2.91 -21.76
C ARG A 3 -2.23 3.83 -21.53
N ASN A 4 -3.40 3.27 -21.62
CA ASN A 4 -4.62 4.00 -21.37
C ASN A 4 -4.61 4.47 -19.90
N ILE A 5 -4.73 5.78 -19.67
CA ILE A 5 -4.73 6.41 -18.32
C ILE A 5 -5.71 5.69 -17.38
N ASP A 6 -6.78 5.14 -17.95
CA ASP A 6 -7.78 4.39 -17.20
C ASP A 6 -7.26 3.05 -16.66
N GLU A 7 -6.44 2.32 -17.44
CA GLU A 7 -5.79 1.09 -16.99
C GLU A 7 -4.79 1.35 -15.86
N LEU A 8 -4.00 2.42 -16.00
CA LEU A 8 -3.04 2.84 -15.00
C LEU A 8 -3.71 3.17 -13.66
N SER A 9 -4.78 3.96 -13.70
CA SER A 9 -5.52 4.33 -12.49
C SER A 9 -6.24 3.13 -11.85
N TYR A 10 -6.67 2.14 -12.62
CA TYR A 10 -7.23 0.90 -12.09
C TYR A 10 -6.16 0.06 -11.39
N MET A 11 -4.96 -0.04 -11.97
CA MET A 11 -3.83 -0.72 -11.32
C MET A 11 -3.42 -0.04 -10.02
N MET A 12 -3.38 1.30 -9.99
CA MET A 12 -3.11 2.05 -8.76
C MET A 12 -4.14 1.76 -7.67
N LEU A 13 -5.44 1.76 -8.00
CA LEU A 13 -6.50 1.42 -7.05
C LEU A 13 -6.33 0.00 -6.49
N LYS A 14 -6.05 -0.97 -7.36
CA LYS A 14 -5.79 -2.36 -6.94
C LYS A 14 -4.61 -2.44 -5.96
N LYS A 15 -3.47 -1.82 -6.31
CA LYS A 15 -2.28 -1.81 -5.46
C LYS A 15 -2.52 -1.11 -4.12
N SER A 16 -3.30 -0.02 -4.12
CA SER A 16 -3.68 0.69 -2.90
C SER A 16 -4.60 -0.16 -2.00
N LEU A 17 -5.55 -0.90 -2.58
CA LEU A 17 -6.41 -1.84 -1.84
C LEU A 17 -5.59 -2.99 -1.24
N ASP A 18 -4.63 -3.54 -1.98
CA ASP A 18 -3.73 -4.57 -1.48
C ASP A 18 -2.88 -4.06 -0.29
N ALA A 19 -2.38 -2.82 -0.39
CA ALA A 19 -1.58 -2.18 0.67
C ALA A 19 -2.42 -1.87 1.93
N THR A 20 -3.65 -1.37 1.78
CA THR A 20 -4.55 -1.12 2.92
C THR A 20 -4.97 -2.41 3.61
N SER A 21 -5.25 -3.48 2.86
CA SER A 21 -5.54 -4.80 3.42
C SER A 21 -4.34 -5.41 4.16
N ALA A 22 -3.12 -5.20 3.64
CA ALA A 22 -1.90 -5.61 4.34
C ALA A 22 -1.70 -4.80 5.63
N ARG A 23 -2.01 -3.49 5.61
CA ARG A 23 -1.92 -2.61 6.76
C ARG A 23 -2.86 -3.04 7.88
N ASP A 24 -4.10 -3.43 7.59
CA ASP A 24 -5.02 -3.97 8.58
C ASP A 24 -4.44 -5.18 9.31
N ARG A 25 -3.86 -6.12 8.55
CA ARG A 25 -3.23 -7.31 9.13
C ARG A 25 -2.04 -6.97 10.02
N VAL A 26 -1.23 -6.00 9.60
CA VAL A 26 -0.05 -5.55 10.36
C VAL A 26 -0.46 -4.86 11.65
N ILE A 27 -1.45 -3.97 11.61
CA ILE A 27 -1.99 -3.29 12.79
C ILE A 27 -2.58 -4.32 13.77
N ALA A 28 -3.39 -5.26 13.29
CA ALA A 28 -3.94 -6.33 14.12
C ALA A 28 -2.83 -7.17 14.77
N HIS A 29 -1.76 -7.46 14.04
CA HIS A 29 -0.60 -8.18 14.55
C HIS A 29 0.16 -7.36 15.61
N ASN A 30 0.34 -6.06 15.41
CA ASN A 30 0.95 -5.17 16.39
C ASN A 30 0.12 -5.13 17.68
N ILE A 31 -1.20 -4.95 17.59
CA ILE A 31 -2.12 -4.93 18.73
C ILE A 31 -2.06 -6.26 19.51
N ALA A 32 -2.09 -7.39 18.81
CA ALA A 32 -2.01 -8.72 19.43
C ALA A 32 -0.71 -8.91 20.21
N ASN A 33 0.37 -8.23 19.83
CA ASN A 33 1.69 -8.33 20.46
C ASN A 33 2.05 -7.16 21.39
N VAL A 34 1.07 -6.32 21.77
CA VAL A 34 1.31 -5.16 22.65
C VAL A 34 1.92 -5.52 24.00
N ASN A 35 1.67 -6.73 24.51
CA ASN A 35 2.21 -7.23 25.77
C ASN A 35 3.40 -8.20 25.59
N THR A 36 3.89 -8.37 24.36
CA THR A 36 5.04 -9.24 24.09
C THR A 36 6.34 -8.48 24.35
N LYS A 37 7.16 -8.95 25.29
CA LYS A 37 8.44 -8.34 25.64
C LYS A 37 9.37 -8.26 24.41
N GLY A 38 9.96 -7.10 24.19
CA GLY A 38 10.93 -6.85 23.12
C GLY A 38 10.34 -6.83 21.72
N TYR A 39 9.00 -6.90 21.59
CA TYR A 39 8.34 -6.81 20.29
C TYR A 39 8.55 -5.42 19.67
N LYS A 40 8.76 -5.40 18.37
CA LYS A 40 8.89 -4.18 17.58
C LYS A 40 7.79 -4.14 16.53
N ALA A 41 7.06 -3.04 16.48
CA ALA A 41 5.96 -2.82 15.54
C ALA A 41 6.41 -2.97 14.09
N PHE A 42 5.53 -3.48 13.25
CA PHE A 42 5.70 -3.47 11.81
C PHE A 42 4.84 -2.38 11.19
N ARG A 43 5.29 -1.84 10.07
CA ARG A 43 4.57 -0.83 9.29
C ARG A 43 4.59 -1.19 7.81
N VAL A 44 3.53 -0.85 7.10
CA VAL A 44 3.44 -0.98 5.65
C VAL A 44 3.93 0.32 5.01
N VAL A 45 4.95 0.22 4.16
CA VAL A 45 5.48 1.33 3.36
C VAL A 45 4.99 1.15 1.93
N PHE A 46 4.07 2.01 1.51
CA PHE A 46 3.50 2.00 0.17
C PHE A 46 3.48 3.38 -0.46
N GLU A 47 3.00 4.39 0.28
CA GLU A 47 2.79 5.76 -0.24
C GLU A 47 4.11 6.42 -0.66
N GLU A 48 5.20 6.18 0.06
CA GLU A 48 6.53 6.68 -0.29
C GLU A 48 7.00 6.10 -1.63
N LYS A 49 6.82 4.80 -1.82
CA LYS A 49 7.15 4.13 -3.08
C LYS A 49 6.28 4.60 -4.23
N LEU A 50 4.98 4.76 -3.99
CA LEU A 50 4.05 5.28 -4.99
C LEU A 50 4.47 6.68 -5.43
N ASN A 51 4.80 7.55 -4.49
CA ASN A 51 5.28 8.91 -4.77
C ASN A 51 6.60 8.90 -5.55
N GLY A 52 7.53 8.00 -5.23
CA GLY A 52 8.77 7.82 -5.98
C GLY A 52 8.51 7.44 -7.43
N VAL A 53 7.63 6.46 -7.67
CA VAL A 53 7.25 6.05 -9.03
C VAL A 53 6.56 7.17 -9.80
N LEU A 54 5.66 7.94 -9.16
CA LEU A 54 4.97 9.06 -9.78
C LEU A 54 5.90 10.23 -10.15
N LYS A 55 6.95 10.46 -9.34
CA LYS A 55 7.98 11.47 -9.62
C LYS A 55 9.02 11.03 -10.65
N GLY A 56 8.90 9.81 -11.16
CA GLY A 56 9.88 9.23 -12.08
C GLY A 56 11.21 8.83 -11.41
N GLU A 57 11.24 8.78 -10.08
CA GLU A 57 12.34 8.18 -9.35
C GLU A 57 12.37 6.69 -9.67
N ARG A 58 13.45 6.24 -10.30
CA ARG A 58 13.64 4.80 -10.54
C ARG A 58 13.75 4.12 -9.20
N LEU A 59 12.79 3.23 -8.89
CA LEU A 59 12.99 2.26 -7.82
C LEU A 59 14.25 1.48 -8.20
N ALA A 60 15.38 1.79 -7.56
CA ALA A 60 16.65 1.17 -7.82
C ALA A 60 16.57 -0.30 -7.36
N LEU A 61 16.07 -1.15 -8.25
CA LEU A 61 16.30 -2.58 -8.14
C LEU A 61 17.80 -2.78 -8.30
N LYS A 62 18.43 -3.44 -7.35
CA LYS A 62 19.84 -3.79 -7.40
C LYS A 62 20.05 -4.75 -8.57
N VAL A 63 20.29 -4.16 -9.76
CA VAL A 63 20.54 -4.92 -10.97
C VAL A 63 21.95 -5.49 -10.86
N THR A 64 22.06 -6.79 -10.76
CA THR A 64 23.34 -7.50 -10.69
C THR A 64 24.07 -7.58 -12.05
N ASN A 65 23.43 -7.12 -13.14
CA ASN A 65 24.05 -7.11 -14.47
C ASN A 65 23.41 -6.01 -15.33
N GLU A 66 24.23 -5.12 -15.92
CA GLU A 66 23.81 -4.01 -16.79
C GLU A 66 23.01 -4.43 -18.04
N LYS A 67 23.05 -5.71 -18.40
CA LYS A 67 22.33 -6.27 -19.55
C LYS A 67 20.89 -6.71 -19.21
N HIS A 68 20.50 -6.71 -17.96
CA HIS A 68 19.09 -6.91 -17.59
C HIS A 68 18.33 -5.62 -17.79
N LEU A 69 17.66 -5.50 -18.93
CA LEU A 69 16.62 -4.48 -19.21
C LEU A 69 15.44 -4.68 -18.24
N ASN A 70 15.65 -4.45 -16.97
CA ASN A 70 14.59 -4.43 -16.00
C ASN A 70 14.12 -2.99 -15.89
N ASP A 71 13.17 -2.62 -16.75
CA ASP A 71 12.38 -1.40 -16.61
C ASP A 71 11.46 -1.55 -15.40
N GLY A 72 12.07 -1.70 -14.21
CA GLY A 72 11.38 -1.87 -12.94
C GLY A 72 10.71 -0.60 -12.43
N SER A 73 10.66 0.44 -13.23
CA SER A 73 10.15 1.78 -12.88
C SER A 73 8.64 1.95 -13.07
N GLY A 74 7.90 0.88 -13.39
CA GLY A 74 6.47 0.98 -13.64
C GLY A 74 5.61 0.70 -12.40
N ILE A 75 4.41 1.29 -12.38
CA ILE A 75 3.35 1.00 -11.39
C ILE A 75 3.02 -0.50 -11.34
N GLU A 76 3.30 -1.25 -12.39
CA GLU A 76 3.12 -2.71 -12.43
C GLU A 76 3.92 -3.44 -11.38
N ASN A 77 5.15 -3.02 -11.15
CA ASN A 77 6.08 -3.63 -10.21
C ASN A 77 5.99 -3.01 -8.81
N LEU A 78 5.10 -2.01 -8.63
CA LEU A 78 4.88 -1.39 -7.33
C LEU A 78 4.25 -2.40 -6.37
N SER A 79 4.91 -2.64 -5.26
CA SER A 79 4.41 -3.45 -4.15
C SER A 79 4.67 -2.72 -2.83
N TYR A 80 3.87 -3.05 -1.82
CA TYR A 80 4.14 -2.59 -0.47
C TYR A 80 5.30 -3.36 0.15
N ASP A 81 6.03 -2.72 1.06
CA ASP A 81 7.03 -3.37 1.90
C ASP A 81 6.56 -3.39 3.35
N LEU A 82 6.99 -4.42 4.07
CA LEU A 82 6.87 -4.50 5.52
C LEU A 82 8.19 -4.04 6.14
N LYS A 83 8.13 -2.94 6.87
CA LYS A 83 9.29 -2.39 7.58
C LYS A 83 9.09 -2.56 9.07
N LYS A 84 10.09 -3.14 9.73
CA LYS A 84 10.14 -3.21 11.18
C LYS A 84 10.54 -1.86 11.75
N ASP A 85 9.78 -1.34 12.71
CA ASP A 85 10.09 -0.11 13.40
C ASP A 85 11.11 -0.38 14.52
N ASN A 86 12.35 0.00 14.27
CA ASN A 86 13.44 -0.17 15.23
C ASN A 86 13.62 1.04 16.17
N SER A 87 12.64 1.94 16.23
CA SER A 87 12.68 3.06 17.14
C SER A 87 12.85 2.62 18.61
N SER A 88 13.42 3.50 19.41
CA SER A 88 13.56 3.26 20.84
C SER A 88 12.18 3.16 21.48
N SER A 89 12.04 2.22 22.42
CA SER A 89 10.81 2.09 23.21
C SER A 89 10.89 2.97 24.44
N MET A 90 9.79 3.64 24.79
CA MET A 90 9.63 4.28 26.10
C MET A 90 9.34 3.26 27.21
N ARG A 91 8.98 2.02 26.84
CA ARG A 91 8.67 0.95 27.80
C ARG A 91 9.93 0.19 28.19
N LEU A 92 10.02 -0.16 29.46
CA LEU A 92 11.15 -0.92 30.04
C LEU A 92 11.27 -2.34 29.46
N ASP A 93 10.18 -2.89 28.91
CA ASP A 93 10.14 -4.20 28.28
C ASP A 93 10.69 -4.20 26.84
N GLY A 94 11.03 -3.01 26.30
CA GLY A 94 11.57 -2.87 24.94
C GLY A 94 10.53 -2.92 23.82
N ASN A 95 9.24 -3.09 24.15
CA ASN A 95 8.14 -3.04 23.19
C ASN A 95 7.83 -1.60 22.79
N ASN A 96 7.67 -1.30 21.50
CA ASN A 96 7.37 0.03 20.99
C ASN A 96 5.95 0.17 20.40
N VAL A 97 5.07 -0.81 20.64
CA VAL A 97 3.67 -0.73 20.23
C VAL A 97 2.90 0.17 21.19
N ASP A 98 2.24 1.18 20.64
CA ASP A 98 1.27 2.04 21.33
C ASP A 98 -0.13 1.66 20.83
N ILE A 99 -0.95 1.14 21.73
CA ILE A 99 -2.30 0.64 21.39
C ILE A 99 -3.21 1.77 20.92
N ASP A 100 -3.13 2.96 21.52
CA ASP A 100 -3.99 4.08 21.16
C ASP A 100 -3.65 4.57 19.74
N ASN A 101 -2.36 4.63 19.43
CA ASN A 101 -1.89 4.97 18.09
C ASN A 101 -2.27 3.90 17.06
N GLU A 102 -2.13 2.61 17.37
CA GLU A 102 -2.52 1.54 16.46
C GLU A 102 -4.02 1.52 16.22
N MET A 103 -4.85 1.79 17.25
CA MET A 103 -6.31 1.90 17.08
C MET A 103 -6.72 3.10 16.22
N ALA A 104 -6.05 4.24 16.39
CA ALA A 104 -6.25 5.41 15.53
C ALA A 104 -5.86 5.11 14.07
N ASN A 105 -4.74 4.43 13.87
CA ASN A 105 -4.27 3.99 12.55
C ASN A 105 -5.25 2.99 11.91
N LEU A 106 -5.83 2.07 12.69
CA LEU A 106 -6.84 1.13 12.23
C LEU A 106 -8.08 1.86 11.71
N ALA A 107 -8.58 2.84 12.49
CA ALA A 107 -9.74 3.64 12.10
C ALA A 107 -9.47 4.45 10.82
N ALA A 108 -8.30 5.10 10.73
CA ALA A 108 -7.89 5.83 9.53
C ALA A 108 -7.77 4.92 8.30
N ASN A 109 -7.20 3.73 8.47
CA ASN A 109 -7.06 2.75 7.39
C ASN A 109 -8.43 2.22 6.92
N ALA A 110 -9.38 2.01 7.82
CA ALA A 110 -10.75 1.60 7.48
C ALA A 110 -11.46 2.66 6.62
N ILE A 111 -11.30 3.95 6.95
CA ILE A 111 -11.86 5.05 6.15
C ILE A 111 -11.22 5.07 4.76
N LEU A 112 -9.89 4.94 4.67
CA LEU A 112 -9.17 4.91 3.41
C LEU A 112 -9.60 3.71 2.54
N TYR A 113 -9.71 2.52 3.13
CA TYR A 113 -10.17 1.32 2.45
C TYR A 113 -11.58 1.51 1.85
N ASN A 114 -12.52 2.03 2.63
CA ASN A 114 -13.88 2.29 2.18
C ASN A 114 -13.92 3.32 1.03
N ALA A 115 -13.10 4.36 1.09
CA ALA A 115 -12.96 5.34 0.01
C ALA A 115 -12.43 4.70 -1.28
N LEU A 116 -11.40 3.85 -1.18
CA LEU A 116 -10.83 3.13 -2.32
C LEU A 116 -11.83 2.16 -2.94
N VAL A 117 -12.61 1.43 -2.13
CA VAL A 117 -13.67 0.53 -2.61
C VAL A 117 -14.76 1.32 -3.33
N SER A 118 -15.19 2.45 -2.77
CA SER A 118 -16.18 3.33 -3.43
C SER A 118 -15.69 3.82 -4.79
N GLN A 119 -14.44 4.25 -4.87
CA GLN A 119 -13.82 4.71 -6.11
C GLN A 119 -13.68 3.58 -7.14
N ALA A 120 -13.31 2.37 -6.70
CA ALA A 120 -13.23 1.21 -7.57
C ALA A 120 -14.61 0.83 -8.14
N ASN A 121 -15.65 0.83 -7.31
CA ASN A 121 -17.03 0.57 -7.72
C ASN A 121 -17.53 1.62 -8.73
N SER A 122 -17.24 2.90 -8.50
CA SER A 122 -17.58 3.97 -9.44
C SER A 122 -16.92 3.79 -10.81
N LYS A 123 -15.65 3.39 -10.83
CA LYS A 123 -14.96 3.07 -12.09
C LYS A 123 -15.56 1.87 -12.82
N ILE A 124 -15.91 0.81 -12.10
CA ILE A 124 -16.55 -0.37 -12.69
C ILE A 124 -17.93 0.00 -13.24
N ALA A 125 -18.71 0.79 -12.52
CA ALA A 125 -20.03 1.25 -12.96
C ALA A 125 -19.92 2.09 -14.24
N MET A 126 -18.94 3.00 -14.31
CA MET A 126 -18.68 3.81 -15.50
C MET A 126 -18.33 2.94 -16.71
N ARG A 127 -17.45 1.93 -16.54
CA ARG A 127 -17.10 0.99 -17.62
C ARG A 127 -18.32 0.20 -18.08
N ARG A 128 -19.15 -0.30 -17.15
CA ARG A 128 -20.40 -1.00 -17.50
C ARG A 128 -21.34 -0.11 -18.29
N PHE A 129 -21.49 1.14 -17.87
CA PHE A 129 -22.34 2.13 -18.58
C PHE A 129 -21.85 2.33 -20.02
N ILE A 130 -20.56 2.57 -20.23
CA ILE A 130 -19.97 2.77 -21.57
C ILE A 130 -20.22 1.54 -22.46
N ILE A 131 -20.05 0.32 -21.92
CA ILE A 131 -20.25 -0.92 -22.66
C ILE A 131 -21.74 -1.11 -23.02
N SER A 132 -22.65 -0.79 -22.09
CA SER A 132 -24.10 -0.95 -22.32
C SER A 132 -24.67 0.07 -23.33
N GLU A 133 -24.24 1.33 -23.23
CA GLU A 133 -24.69 2.39 -24.14
C GLU A 133 -24.02 2.31 -25.52
N GLY A 134 -22.84 1.74 -25.63
CA GLY A 134 -22.14 1.53 -26.92
C GLY A 134 -22.76 0.44 -27.82
N ARG A 135 -23.85 -0.23 -27.39
CA ARG A 135 -24.58 -1.25 -28.17
C ARG A 135 -25.80 -0.72 -28.94
N ARG A 136 -26.03 0.60 -28.92
CA ARG A 136 -27.09 1.26 -29.72
C ARG A 136 -26.56 1.75 -31.04
#